data_eed9962b887426c86ae02cacb8f357f5
#
_entry.id   eed9962b887426c86ae02cacb8f357f5
#
_cell.length_a   1.000
_cell.length_b   1.000
_cell.length_c   1.000
_cell.angle_alpha   90.00
_cell.angle_beta   90.00
_cell.angle_gamma   90.00
#
_symmetry.space_group_name_H-M   'P 1'
#
loop_
_entity.id
_entity.type
_entity.pdbx_description
1 polymer ?
#
loop_
_entity_poly.entity_id
_entity_poly.type
_entity_poly.pdbx_seq_one_letter_code
_entity_poly.pdbx_strand_id
1 'polypeptide(L)'
;SAQGDVCVKPVTGVFASGFWRLDPNATPFDMFHNSQNFKAHPQTFIESYRQLTQTPAYLVMRFLSGHECSVDMLCVHGEVRYAVARYKHRGDYQTLTLDDPAIDLGRRVARLFHCDGLVNMQARYNHVGELYILEVNPRPSGGISHTFHSGVNLVVALISEFLEHEYQAEVMPSNITVRNISQSLQV
;
A
#
# COMPACT_ATOMS: atom_id res chain seq x y z
N SER A 1 29.47 -2.46 -2.87
CA SER A 1 29.04 -1.07 -3.05
C SER A 1 27.68 -0.86 -2.43
N ALA A 2 27.60 0.09 -1.51
CA ALA A 2 26.37 0.38 -0.71
C ALA A 2 25.35 1.24 -1.48
N GLN A 3 25.20 1.08 -2.78
CA GLN A 3 24.12 1.70 -3.54
C GLN A 3 22.95 0.72 -3.55
N GLY A 4 21.95 1.01 -2.71
CA GLY A 4 20.73 0.23 -2.66
C GLY A 4 20.01 0.22 -4.01
N ASP A 5 19.28 -0.84 -4.28
CA ASP A 5 18.42 -0.97 -5.47
C ASP A 5 17.54 0.27 -5.64
N VAL A 6 17.42 0.72 -6.87
CA VAL A 6 16.65 1.90 -7.26
C VAL A 6 15.41 1.47 -8.03
N CYS A 7 14.32 2.17 -7.85
CA CYS A 7 13.13 2.03 -8.68
C CYS A 7 12.64 3.39 -9.18
N VAL A 8 11.88 3.34 -10.26
CA VAL A 8 11.25 4.51 -10.87
C VAL A 8 9.75 4.28 -10.98
N LYS A 9 8.98 5.36 -10.81
CA LYS A 9 7.52 5.33 -10.93
C LYS A 9 7.07 6.66 -11.56
N PRO A 10 6.14 6.66 -12.52
CA PRO A 10 5.54 7.91 -12.99
C PRO A 10 4.93 8.70 -11.83
N VAL A 11 5.06 10.02 -11.86
CA VAL A 11 4.44 10.91 -10.87
C VAL A 11 2.92 10.77 -10.91
N THR A 12 2.36 10.58 -12.11
CA THR A 12 0.93 10.36 -12.32
C THR A 12 0.72 8.94 -12.86
N GLY A 13 -0.16 8.17 -12.26
CA GLY A 13 -0.45 6.80 -12.68
C GLY A 13 -1.37 6.09 -11.69
N VAL A 14 -1.86 4.90 -12.08
CA VAL A 14 -2.73 4.05 -11.26
C VAL A 14 -2.15 2.64 -11.16
N PHE A 15 -2.39 1.96 -10.05
CA PHE A 15 -2.06 0.54 -9.83
C PHE A 15 -0.59 0.15 -10.13
N ALA A 16 0.36 0.96 -9.73
CA ALA A 16 1.78 0.77 -10.02
C ALA A 16 2.13 0.69 -11.54
N SER A 17 1.26 1.18 -12.41
CA SER A 17 1.54 1.28 -13.84
C SER A 17 2.81 2.10 -14.08
N GLY A 18 3.72 1.58 -14.90
CA GLY A 18 5.00 2.21 -15.19
C GLY A 18 6.04 2.17 -14.07
N PHE A 19 5.82 1.39 -13.02
CA PHE A 19 6.83 1.10 -12.01
C PHE A 19 7.90 0.16 -12.59
N TRP A 20 9.18 0.50 -12.43
CA TRP A 20 10.31 -0.33 -12.80
C TRP A 20 11.37 -0.37 -11.72
N ARG A 21 11.82 -1.56 -11.34
CA ARG A 21 13.05 -1.74 -10.57
C ARG A 21 14.23 -1.66 -11.54
N LEU A 22 15.16 -0.77 -11.27
CA LEU A 22 16.38 -0.63 -12.05
C LEU A 22 17.44 -1.59 -11.49
N ASP A 23 17.65 -2.69 -12.18
CA ASP A 23 18.58 -3.75 -11.79
C ASP A 23 19.73 -3.81 -12.82
N PRO A 24 21.00 -3.56 -12.41
CA PRO A 24 22.13 -3.63 -13.33
C PRO A 24 22.36 -5.00 -13.98
N ASN A 25 21.78 -6.05 -13.39
CA ASN A 25 21.86 -7.41 -13.91
C ASN A 25 20.64 -7.78 -14.78
N ALA A 26 19.66 -6.89 -14.93
CA ALA A 26 18.50 -7.15 -15.75
C ALA A 26 18.89 -7.22 -17.24
N THR A 27 18.33 -8.22 -17.92
CA THR A 27 18.46 -8.37 -19.36
C THR A 27 17.27 -7.73 -20.07
N PRO A 28 17.37 -7.38 -21.37
CA PRO A 28 16.21 -6.91 -22.13
C PRO A 28 15.04 -7.88 -22.13
N PHE A 29 15.31 -9.18 -21.99
CA PHE A 29 14.26 -10.21 -21.96
C PHE A 29 13.44 -10.21 -20.66
N ASP A 30 14.02 -9.73 -19.55
CA ASP A 30 13.28 -9.61 -18.27
C ASP A 30 12.05 -8.71 -18.37
N MET A 31 12.04 -7.76 -19.30
CA MET A 31 10.91 -6.89 -19.58
C MET A 31 9.70 -7.65 -20.15
N PHE A 32 9.92 -8.77 -20.82
CA PHE A 32 8.90 -9.58 -21.50
C PHE A 32 8.49 -10.80 -20.68
N HIS A 33 9.36 -11.29 -19.83
CA HIS A 33 9.18 -12.59 -19.16
C HIS A 33 8.44 -12.52 -17.83
N ASN A 34 8.35 -11.36 -17.20
CA ASN A 34 7.92 -11.29 -15.80
C ASN A 34 6.82 -10.25 -15.58
N SER A 35 5.57 -10.68 -15.65
CA SER A 35 4.41 -9.81 -15.45
C SER A 35 4.26 -9.23 -14.02
N GLN A 36 5.05 -9.72 -13.05
CA GLN A 36 4.94 -9.29 -11.64
C GLN A 36 6.20 -8.60 -11.10
N ASN A 37 7.34 -8.70 -11.79
CA ASN A 37 8.59 -8.06 -11.39
C ASN A 37 9.14 -7.23 -12.54
N PHE A 38 8.61 -6.03 -12.69
CA PHE A 38 9.07 -5.08 -13.71
C PHE A 38 10.52 -4.66 -13.43
N LYS A 39 11.46 -5.36 -14.05
CA LYS A 39 12.87 -5.07 -13.99
C LYS A 39 13.36 -4.53 -15.33
N ALA A 40 14.20 -3.52 -15.27
CA ALA A 40 14.88 -2.99 -16.45
C ALA A 40 16.34 -2.67 -16.11
N HIS A 41 17.24 -2.85 -17.06
CA HIS A 41 18.60 -2.35 -16.90
C HIS A 41 18.58 -0.82 -16.87
N PRO A 42 19.29 -0.15 -15.94
CA PRO A 42 19.28 1.31 -15.82
C PRO A 42 19.58 2.04 -17.12
N GLN A 43 20.57 1.57 -17.87
CA GLN A 43 20.96 2.19 -19.14
C GLN A 43 19.84 2.07 -20.19
N THR A 44 19.19 0.91 -20.29
CA THR A 44 18.06 0.69 -21.21
C THR A 44 16.90 1.64 -20.89
N PHE A 45 16.59 1.83 -19.60
CA PHE A 45 15.57 2.78 -19.18
C PHE A 45 15.92 4.21 -19.59
N ILE A 46 17.15 4.65 -19.32
CA ILE A 46 17.63 6.02 -19.65
C ILE A 46 17.61 6.26 -21.15
N GLU A 47 18.10 5.32 -21.95
CA GLU A 47 18.14 5.43 -23.41
C GLU A 47 16.72 5.49 -24.00
N SER A 48 15.83 4.62 -23.55
CA SER A 48 14.43 4.63 -23.98
C SER A 48 13.72 5.92 -23.57
N TYR A 49 13.96 6.43 -22.36
CA TYR A 49 13.37 7.68 -21.88
C TYR A 49 13.83 8.88 -22.70
N ARG A 50 15.11 8.92 -23.11
CA ARG A 50 15.66 10.00 -23.95
C ARG A 50 15.06 10.06 -25.36
N GLN A 51 14.48 8.97 -25.86
CA GLN A 51 13.86 8.91 -27.18
C GLN A 51 12.42 9.42 -27.20
N LEU A 52 11.84 9.69 -26.02
CA LEU A 52 10.46 10.19 -25.94
C LEU A 52 10.39 11.64 -26.42
N THR A 53 9.42 11.93 -27.25
CA THR A 53 9.09 13.30 -27.69
C THR A 53 8.45 14.13 -26.59
N GLN A 54 7.72 13.47 -25.68
CA GLN A 54 7.17 14.05 -24.45
C GLN A 54 7.64 13.20 -23.28
N THR A 55 8.38 13.79 -22.37
CA THR A 55 8.96 13.08 -21.22
C THR A 55 8.04 13.19 -20.01
N PRO A 56 7.35 12.11 -19.58
CA PRO A 56 6.60 12.10 -18.34
C PRO A 56 7.55 12.26 -17.15
N ALA A 57 7.10 12.94 -16.11
CA ALA A 57 7.88 13.04 -14.88
C ALA A 57 7.88 11.72 -14.13
N TYR A 58 9.05 11.30 -13.67
CA TYR A 58 9.26 10.11 -12.86
C TYR A 58 9.83 10.45 -11.49
N LEU A 59 9.33 9.74 -10.46
CA LEU A 59 9.99 9.65 -9.17
C LEU A 59 11.09 8.60 -9.25
N VAL A 60 12.27 8.93 -8.74
CA VAL A 60 13.38 7.99 -8.55
C VAL A 60 13.50 7.74 -7.06
N MET A 61 13.38 6.48 -6.64
CA MET A 61 13.27 6.10 -5.24
C MET A 61 14.15 4.89 -4.94
N ARG A 62 14.45 4.69 -3.64
CA ARG A 62 15.03 3.42 -3.18
C ARG A 62 14.01 2.31 -3.37
N PHE A 63 14.43 1.18 -3.93
CA PHE A 63 13.61 -0.03 -3.97
C PHE A 63 13.56 -0.69 -2.58
N LEU A 64 12.36 -0.95 -2.11
CA LEU A 64 12.11 -1.62 -0.83
C LEU A 64 11.75 -3.09 -1.11
N SER A 65 12.57 -4.03 -0.64
CA SER A 65 12.44 -5.45 -0.99
C SER A 65 11.59 -6.27 -0.03
N GLY A 66 11.22 -5.71 1.13
CA GLY A 66 10.43 -6.40 2.15
C GLY A 66 8.93 -6.42 1.87
N HIS A 67 8.18 -6.84 2.86
CA HIS A 67 6.72 -6.95 2.77
C HIS A 67 6.05 -5.57 2.71
N GLU A 68 5.00 -5.51 1.91
CA GLU A 68 4.11 -4.35 1.84
C GLU A 68 3.00 -4.48 2.87
N CYS A 69 2.73 -3.40 3.56
CA CYS A 69 1.65 -3.27 4.51
C CYS A 69 0.72 -2.13 4.08
N SER A 70 -0.57 -2.36 4.16
CA SER A 70 -1.62 -1.37 3.94
C SER A 70 -2.32 -1.10 5.26
N VAL A 71 -2.34 0.13 5.73
CA VAL A 71 -3.02 0.54 6.96
C VAL A 71 -4.25 1.35 6.58
N ASP A 72 -5.43 0.80 6.85
CA ASP A 72 -6.70 1.50 6.71
C ASP A 72 -7.06 2.14 8.06
N MET A 73 -7.41 3.43 8.05
CA MET A 73 -7.63 4.22 9.25
C MET A 73 -8.91 5.04 9.14
N LEU A 74 -9.62 5.17 10.24
CA LEU A 74 -10.56 6.26 10.47
C LEU A 74 -9.86 7.32 11.31
N CYS A 75 -9.74 8.51 10.74
CA CYS A 75 -9.13 9.67 11.37
C CYS A 75 -10.20 10.72 11.68
N VAL A 76 -10.05 11.41 12.82
CA VAL A 76 -10.89 12.52 13.22
C VAL A 76 -9.98 13.62 13.75
N HIS A 77 -9.94 14.75 13.06
CA HIS A 77 -9.09 15.90 13.40
C HIS A 77 -7.62 15.55 13.64
N GLY A 78 -7.06 14.67 12.82
CA GLY A 78 -5.67 14.23 12.92
C GLY A 78 -5.42 13.06 13.89
N GLU A 79 -6.44 12.62 14.63
CA GLU A 79 -6.31 11.48 15.53
C GLU A 79 -6.92 10.21 14.92
N VAL A 80 -6.19 9.09 15.00
CA VAL A 80 -6.70 7.79 14.53
C VAL A 80 -7.61 7.19 15.59
N ARG A 81 -8.90 7.07 15.27
CA ARG A 81 -9.90 6.42 16.11
C ARG A 81 -9.80 4.90 16.00
N TYR A 82 -9.73 4.40 14.78
CA TYR A 82 -9.60 2.97 14.46
C TYR A 82 -8.60 2.77 13.34
N ALA A 83 -7.84 1.69 13.40
CA ALA A 83 -6.91 1.31 12.35
C ALA A 83 -6.79 -0.21 12.23
N VAL A 84 -6.59 -0.68 11.01
CA VAL A 84 -6.31 -2.08 10.70
C VAL A 84 -5.15 -2.16 9.72
N ALA A 85 -4.09 -2.87 10.09
CA ALA A 85 -2.99 -3.17 9.19
C ALA A 85 -3.29 -4.47 8.43
N ARG A 86 -2.99 -4.48 7.13
CA ARG A 86 -3.22 -5.61 6.22
C ARG A 86 -1.96 -5.96 5.46
N TYR A 87 -1.56 -7.22 5.51
CA TYR A 87 -0.45 -7.79 4.77
C TYR A 87 -0.97 -8.70 3.67
N LYS A 88 -0.63 -8.39 2.42
CA LYS A 88 -0.98 -9.23 1.27
C LYS A 88 0.01 -10.37 1.12
N HIS A 89 -0.49 -11.57 0.92
CA HIS A 89 0.29 -12.77 0.65
C HIS A 89 0.02 -13.29 -0.77
N ARG A 90 0.84 -14.22 -1.23
CA ARG A 90 0.59 -14.92 -2.49
C ARG A 90 -0.71 -15.74 -2.38
N GLY A 91 -1.49 -15.82 -3.46
CA GLY A 91 -2.74 -16.60 -3.51
C GLY A 91 -3.94 -15.88 -2.92
N ASP A 92 -3.99 -14.55 -2.99
CA ASP A 92 -5.12 -13.69 -2.61
C ASP A 92 -5.48 -13.72 -1.11
N TYR A 93 -4.56 -14.18 -0.27
CA TYR A 93 -4.70 -14.10 1.18
C TYR A 93 -4.21 -12.76 1.73
N GLN A 94 -4.85 -12.31 2.79
CA GLN A 94 -4.40 -11.16 3.58
C GLN A 94 -4.44 -11.51 5.06
N THR A 95 -3.41 -11.07 5.79
CA THR A 95 -3.42 -11.10 7.26
C THR A 95 -3.82 -9.72 7.75
N LEU A 96 -4.75 -9.69 8.70
CA LEU A 96 -5.22 -8.49 9.39
C LEU A 96 -4.66 -8.47 10.79
N THR A 97 -4.20 -7.31 11.25
CA THR A 97 -3.74 -7.10 12.62
C THR A 97 -4.13 -5.73 13.13
N LEU A 98 -4.41 -5.63 14.43
CA LEU A 98 -4.75 -4.39 15.12
C LEU A 98 -3.59 -3.88 15.97
N ASP A 99 -2.51 -4.66 16.09
CA ASP A 99 -1.29 -4.33 16.81
C ASP A 99 -0.09 -4.51 15.86
N ASP A 100 0.41 -3.39 15.33
CA ASP A 100 1.47 -3.39 14.31
C ASP A 100 2.23 -2.06 14.27
N PRO A 101 3.55 -2.04 14.12
CA PRO A 101 4.34 -0.81 13.99
C PRO A 101 3.88 0.10 12.84
N ALA A 102 3.27 -0.46 11.78
CA ALA A 102 2.74 0.34 10.69
C ALA A 102 1.53 1.17 11.14
N ILE A 103 0.75 0.72 12.11
CA ILE A 103 -0.35 1.50 12.70
C ILE A 103 0.20 2.72 13.45
N ASP A 104 1.30 2.55 14.19
CA ASP A 104 1.95 3.68 14.88
C ASP A 104 2.54 4.69 13.90
N LEU A 105 3.09 4.21 12.79
CA LEU A 105 3.50 5.08 11.68
C LEU A 105 2.29 5.83 11.10
N GLY A 106 1.16 5.14 10.90
CA GLY A 106 -0.09 5.73 10.45
C GLY A 106 -0.62 6.82 11.38
N ARG A 107 -0.57 6.61 12.70
CA ARG A 107 -0.93 7.62 13.71
C ARG A 107 -0.09 8.88 13.59
N ARG A 108 1.22 8.74 13.39
CA ARG A 108 2.13 9.89 13.19
C ARG A 108 1.80 10.65 11.91
N VAL A 109 1.50 9.93 10.82
CA VAL A 109 1.07 10.51 9.54
C VAL A 109 -0.24 11.26 9.70
N ALA A 110 -1.23 10.66 10.36
CA ALA A 110 -2.53 11.28 10.58
C ALA A 110 -2.41 12.63 11.31
N ARG A 111 -1.60 12.68 12.36
CA ARG A 111 -1.33 13.93 13.10
C ARG A 111 -0.61 14.97 12.26
N LEU A 112 0.44 14.56 11.53
CA LEU A 112 1.28 15.46 10.73
C LEU A 112 0.48 16.15 9.61
N PHE A 113 -0.44 15.42 8.97
CA PHE A 113 -1.25 15.92 7.86
C PHE A 113 -2.65 16.34 8.27
N HIS A 114 -2.98 16.31 9.56
CA HIS A 114 -4.33 16.59 10.07
C HIS A 114 -5.40 15.80 9.31
N CYS A 115 -5.15 14.50 9.11
CA CYS A 115 -6.05 13.64 8.36
C CYS A 115 -7.43 13.59 8.98
N ASP A 116 -8.47 13.51 8.11
CA ASP A 116 -9.86 13.39 8.53
C ASP A 116 -10.61 12.41 7.63
N GLY A 117 -11.56 11.63 8.18
CA GLY A 117 -12.27 10.57 7.48
C GLY A 117 -11.46 9.30 7.26
N LEU A 118 -11.81 8.55 6.20
CA LEU A 118 -11.11 7.30 5.87
C LEU A 118 -9.85 7.57 5.07
N VAL A 119 -8.73 7.11 5.62
CA VAL A 119 -7.40 7.28 5.02
C VAL A 119 -6.72 5.92 4.91
N ASN A 120 -6.07 5.69 3.79
CA ASN A 120 -5.21 4.52 3.59
C ASN A 120 -3.76 4.94 3.44
N MET A 121 -2.89 4.37 4.26
CA MET A 121 -1.44 4.49 4.13
C MET A 121 -0.86 3.17 3.64
N GLN A 122 -0.01 3.21 2.62
CA GLN A 122 0.80 2.08 2.22
C GLN A 122 2.24 2.29 2.68
N ALA A 123 2.80 1.25 3.25
CA ALA A 123 4.16 1.23 3.73
C ALA A 123 4.85 -0.08 3.34
N ARG A 124 6.18 -0.09 3.30
CA ARG A 124 6.95 -1.28 2.93
C ARG A 124 8.24 -1.35 3.73
N TYR A 125 8.61 -2.57 4.07
CA TYR A 125 9.88 -2.84 4.73
C TYR A 125 11.03 -2.85 3.73
N ASN A 126 12.20 -2.39 4.17
CA ASN A 126 13.45 -2.62 3.43
C ASN A 126 14.04 -4.00 3.81
N HIS A 127 15.23 -4.29 3.27
CA HIS A 127 15.92 -5.57 3.50
C HIS A 127 16.45 -5.77 4.94
N VAL A 128 16.51 -4.71 5.75
CA VAL A 128 16.93 -4.77 7.16
C VAL A 128 15.77 -4.65 8.14
N GLY A 129 14.52 -4.64 7.64
CA GLY A 129 13.33 -4.60 8.49
C GLY A 129 12.88 -3.21 8.91
N GLU A 130 13.40 -2.15 8.29
CA GLU A 130 12.90 -0.78 8.53
C GLU A 130 11.70 -0.48 7.65
N LEU A 131 10.70 0.18 8.22
CA LEU A 131 9.44 0.50 7.58
C LEU A 131 9.47 1.91 6.95
N TYR A 132 9.10 2.00 5.68
CA TYR A 132 9.03 3.24 4.91
C TYR A 132 7.64 3.45 4.32
N ILE A 133 7.17 4.70 4.31
CA ILE A 133 5.91 5.07 3.66
C ILE A 133 6.11 5.03 2.15
N LEU A 134 5.17 4.39 1.43
CA LEU A 134 5.08 4.42 -0.02
C LEU A 134 4.14 5.52 -0.50
N GLU A 135 2.95 5.58 0.07
CA GLU A 135 1.94 6.56 -0.28
C GLU A 135 0.88 6.71 0.82
N VAL A 136 0.22 7.85 0.82
CA VAL A 136 -0.94 8.14 1.67
C VAL A 136 -2.10 8.54 0.76
N ASN A 137 -3.20 7.82 0.87
CA ASN A 137 -4.40 8.04 0.07
C ASN A 137 -5.51 8.60 0.97
N PRO A 138 -5.99 9.83 0.79
CA PRO A 138 -7.10 10.41 1.55
C PRO A 138 -8.45 9.86 1.05
N ARG A 139 -8.56 8.55 1.04
CA ARG A 139 -9.73 7.78 0.61
C ARG A 139 -9.64 6.35 1.14
N PRO A 140 -10.79 5.63 1.19
CA PRO A 140 -10.77 4.20 1.51
C PRO A 140 -9.97 3.41 0.46
N SER A 141 -9.27 2.37 0.91
CA SER A 141 -8.58 1.43 0.02
C SER A 141 -9.56 0.50 -0.69
N GLY A 142 -9.13 -0.11 -1.80
CA GLY A 142 -9.90 -1.18 -2.46
C GLY A 142 -10.07 -2.43 -1.61
N GLY A 143 -9.31 -2.57 -0.53
CA GLY A 143 -9.39 -3.70 0.39
C GLY A 143 -10.02 -3.36 1.74
N ILE A 144 -10.66 -2.20 1.90
CA ILE A 144 -11.23 -1.78 3.18
C ILE A 144 -12.30 -2.75 3.70
N SER A 145 -13.02 -3.42 2.80
CA SER A 145 -14.02 -4.42 3.20
C SER A 145 -13.45 -5.60 4.00
N HIS A 146 -12.14 -5.88 3.87
CA HIS A 146 -11.53 -6.94 4.67
C HIS A 146 -11.41 -6.56 6.14
N THR A 147 -11.32 -5.27 6.47
CA THR A 147 -11.10 -4.80 7.84
C THR A 147 -12.21 -5.24 8.78
N PHE A 148 -13.42 -5.38 8.28
CA PHE A 148 -14.58 -5.83 9.06
C PHE A 148 -14.32 -7.20 9.72
N HIS A 149 -13.54 -8.09 9.12
CA HIS A 149 -13.21 -9.40 9.70
C HIS A 149 -12.32 -9.32 10.95
N SER A 150 -11.65 -8.20 11.17
CA SER A 150 -10.91 -7.95 12.42
C SER A 150 -11.81 -7.49 13.57
N GLY A 151 -13.14 -7.37 13.34
CA GLY A 151 -14.10 -6.78 14.25
C GLY A 151 -14.14 -5.25 14.17
N VAL A 152 -13.38 -4.63 13.28
CA VAL A 152 -13.36 -3.18 13.04
C VAL A 152 -13.96 -2.88 11.67
N ASN A 153 -15.22 -2.45 11.65
CA ASN A 153 -15.86 -1.96 10.43
C ASN A 153 -15.64 -0.45 10.30
N LEU A 154 -14.60 -0.05 9.58
CA LEU A 154 -14.22 1.35 9.44
C LEU A 154 -15.29 2.21 8.77
N VAL A 155 -16.11 1.63 7.88
CA VAL A 155 -17.20 2.36 7.21
C VAL A 155 -18.33 2.65 8.18
N VAL A 156 -18.73 1.65 8.97
CA VAL A 156 -19.75 1.84 10.02
C VAL A 156 -19.24 2.81 11.08
N ALA A 157 -17.97 2.70 11.48
CA ALA A 157 -17.37 3.63 12.44
C ALA A 157 -17.40 5.07 11.93
N LEU A 158 -17.11 5.31 10.63
CA LEU A 158 -17.22 6.65 10.03
C LEU A 158 -18.66 7.18 10.07
N ILE A 159 -19.64 6.34 9.69
CA ILE A 159 -21.04 6.75 9.71
C ILE A 159 -21.49 7.09 11.15
N SER A 160 -21.06 6.28 12.13
CA SER A 160 -21.36 6.53 13.54
C SER A 160 -20.77 7.84 14.03
N GLU A 161 -19.53 8.17 13.63
CA GLU A 161 -18.90 9.47 13.93
C GLU A 161 -19.71 10.65 13.37
N PHE A 162 -20.20 10.56 12.12
CA PHE A 162 -21.06 11.59 11.53
C PHE A 162 -22.42 11.74 12.20
N LEU A 163 -22.96 10.65 12.73
CA LEU A 163 -24.27 10.64 13.40
C LEU A 163 -24.15 10.90 14.92
N GLU A 164 -22.94 11.17 15.41
CA GLU A 164 -22.66 11.32 16.85
C GLU A 164 -23.13 10.10 17.68
N HIS A 165 -23.05 8.90 17.07
CA HIS A 165 -23.36 7.64 17.73
C HIS A 165 -22.06 6.94 18.18
N GLU A 166 -22.13 6.25 19.30
CA GLU A 166 -21.02 5.43 19.78
C GLU A 166 -20.87 4.20 18.89
N TYR A 167 -19.67 3.99 18.36
CA TYR A 167 -19.30 2.76 17.67
C TYR A 167 -18.40 1.92 18.58
N GLN A 168 -18.79 0.68 18.81
CA GLN A 168 -17.99 -0.29 19.55
C GLN A 168 -17.51 -1.37 18.60
N ALA A 169 -16.18 -1.50 18.47
CA ALA A 169 -15.59 -2.57 17.69
C ALA A 169 -15.62 -3.89 18.47
N GLU A 170 -16.10 -4.94 17.85
CA GLU A 170 -16.00 -6.31 18.38
C GLU A 170 -14.62 -6.88 18.01
N VAL A 171 -13.57 -6.39 18.66
CA VAL A 171 -12.18 -6.73 18.35
C VAL A 171 -11.97 -8.24 18.40
N MET A 172 -11.60 -8.80 17.24
CA MET A 172 -11.24 -10.20 17.10
C MET A 172 -9.77 -10.40 17.47
N PRO A 173 -9.35 -11.64 17.77
CA PRO A 173 -7.94 -11.94 17.98
C PRO A 173 -7.10 -11.42 16.82
N SER A 174 -5.91 -10.87 17.11
CA SER A 174 -4.98 -10.40 16.10
C SER A 174 -4.54 -11.52 15.15
N ASN A 175 -4.07 -11.14 13.94
CA ASN A 175 -3.57 -12.06 12.90
C ASN A 175 -4.66 -12.95 12.26
N ILE A 176 -5.81 -12.36 11.97
CA ILE A 176 -6.85 -13.04 11.18
C ILE A 176 -6.42 -13.11 9.73
N THR A 177 -6.53 -14.29 9.13
CA THR A 177 -6.29 -14.49 7.71
C THR A 177 -7.61 -14.50 6.95
N VAL A 178 -7.71 -13.65 5.93
CA VAL A 178 -8.87 -13.54 5.05
C VAL A 178 -8.49 -13.83 3.61
N ARG A 179 -9.48 -14.27 2.82
CA ARG A 179 -9.33 -14.53 1.39
C ARG A 179 -10.54 -14.03 0.63
N ASN A 180 -10.33 -13.46 -0.54
CA ASN A 180 -11.41 -13.18 -1.48
C ASN A 180 -11.89 -14.49 -2.13
N ILE A 181 -13.20 -14.65 -2.23
CA ILE A 181 -13.84 -15.73 -2.97
C ILE A 181 -14.69 -15.08 -4.07
N SER A 182 -14.44 -15.47 -5.33
CA SER A 182 -15.29 -15.10 -6.45
C SER A 182 -16.21 -16.28 -6.79
N GLN A 183 -17.51 -16.02 -6.87
CA GLN A 183 -18.51 -17.02 -7.23
C GLN A 183 -19.23 -16.57 -8.50
N SER A 184 -19.36 -17.47 -9.48
CA SER A 184 -20.21 -17.24 -10.66
C SER A 184 -21.66 -17.53 -10.32
N LEU A 185 -22.55 -16.63 -10.69
CA LEU A 185 -23.99 -16.81 -10.57
C LEU A 185 -24.57 -16.92 -11.98
N GLN A 186 -25.52 -17.85 -12.16
CA GLN A 186 -26.34 -17.89 -13.37
C GLN A 186 -27.39 -16.79 -13.24
N VAL A 187 -27.50 -15.96 -14.27
CA VAL A 187 -28.47 -14.85 -14.36
C VAL A 187 -29.62 -15.25 -15.26
#